data_99feb93091af8efd060893f0d4cd19d5
#
_entry.id   99feb93091af8efd060893f0d4cd19d5
#
_cell.length_a   1.000
_cell.length_b   1.000
_cell.length_c   1.000
_cell.angle_alpha   90.00
_cell.angle_beta   90.00
_cell.angle_gamma   90.00
#
_symmetry.space_group_name_H-M   'P 1'
#
loop_
_entity.id
_entity.type
_entity.pdbx_description
1 polymer ?
#
loop_
_entity_poly.entity_id
_entity_poly.type
_entity_poly.pdbx_seq_one_letter_code
_entity_poly.pdbx_strand_id
1 'polypeptide(L)'
;MRHAILQRLGEPAVGRRRGLPTRLDRASRLALTGAILLFGGAGTQARPVAALPEAPALRAGTEARPVAAWTDFCARHPGECAVNLREPARITLTPSVRATLDSVNRRVNARIRPITDMDHWGVVDRWDFPDDGTGDCEDFQLLKRRMLVARGLPRRALRMTVVIDDIGEGHAVLMVRTDRGDLILDNKTSAILSAQGTGYTFVKREGQDGLAWVTLNGGESPVATANR
;
A
#
# COMPACT_ATOMS: atom_id res chain seq x y z
N MET A 1 -29.07 -47.11 12.12
CA MET A 1 -30.28 -46.45 12.62
C MET A 1 -30.22 -45.03 12.17
N ARG A 2 -30.75 -44.70 11.05
CA ARG A 2 -32.00 -44.09 10.62
C ARG A 2 -32.58 -43.11 11.64
N HIS A 3 -32.54 -41.76 11.33
CA HIS A 3 -33.77 -40.97 11.16
C HIS A 3 -33.46 -39.63 10.49
N ALA A 4 -34.05 -39.47 9.31
CA ALA A 4 -34.24 -38.22 8.60
C ALA A 4 -35.53 -37.55 9.15
N ILE A 5 -35.56 -36.22 9.17
CA ILE A 5 -36.81 -35.46 9.16
C ILE A 5 -36.68 -34.31 8.15
N LEU A 6 -37.40 -34.50 7.05
CA LEU A 6 -37.87 -33.48 6.10
C LEU A 6 -39.12 -32.82 6.65
N GLN A 7 -39.33 -31.54 6.34
CA GLN A 7 -40.58 -30.83 6.03
C GLN A 7 -40.43 -29.34 6.31
N ARG A 8 -40.92 -28.36 5.59
CA ARG A 8 -41.85 -28.27 4.46
C ARG A 8 -41.68 -26.91 3.78
N LEU A 9 -41.91 -26.89 2.51
CA LEU A 9 -42.11 -25.76 1.62
C LEU A 9 -43.38 -24.94 1.98
N GLY A 10 -43.34 -23.65 1.72
CA GLY A 10 -44.52 -22.76 1.75
C GLY A 10 -44.33 -21.59 0.80
N GLU A 11 -44.82 -21.73 -0.43
CA GLU A 11 -45.20 -20.69 -1.38
C GLU A 11 -46.73 -20.57 -1.38
N PRO A 12 -47.32 -19.63 -2.18
CA PRO A 12 -47.23 -18.19 -2.35
C PRO A 12 -48.60 -17.49 -2.18
N ALA A 13 -48.67 -16.18 -2.18
CA ALA A 13 -49.94 -15.46 -2.34
C ALA A 13 -49.85 -14.40 -3.44
N VAL A 14 -50.53 -14.71 -4.53
CA VAL A 14 -50.91 -13.81 -5.62
C VAL A 14 -52.14 -13.02 -5.21
N GLY A 15 -52.12 -11.72 -5.37
CA GLY A 15 -53.24 -10.79 -5.11
C GLY A 15 -53.33 -9.67 -6.13
N ARG A 16 -54.01 -9.92 -7.15
CA ARG A 16 -55.07 -9.28 -7.95
C ARG A 16 -55.05 -7.77 -8.15
N ARG A 17 -55.07 -7.47 -9.44
CA ARG A 17 -55.41 -6.24 -10.17
C ARG A 17 -56.80 -5.64 -9.79
N ARG A 18 -56.86 -4.30 -9.80
CA ARG A 18 -58.08 -3.48 -10.14
C ARG A 18 -57.49 -2.16 -10.65
N GLY A 19 -57.67 -1.66 -11.85
CA GLY A 19 -58.89 -1.37 -12.55
C GLY A 19 -58.94 0.16 -12.72
N LEU A 20 -58.66 0.68 -13.96
CA LEU A 20 -58.85 2.08 -14.36
C LEU A 20 -60.34 2.51 -14.18
N PRO A 21 -60.57 3.84 -14.15
CA PRO A 21 -61.38 4.40 -15.20
C PRO A 21 -60.80 5.64 -15.88
N THR A 22 -60.99 5.64 -17.16
CA THR A 22 -60.90 6.74 -18.12
C THR A 22 -61.95 7.82 -17.84
N ARG A 23 -61.52 9.09 -17.82
CA ARG A 23 -62.39 10.21 -18.25
C ARG A 23 -61.56 11.24 -19.01
N LEU A 24 -61.95 11.40 -20.29
CA LEU A 24 -61.71 12.60 -21.08
C LEU A 24 -62.57 13.73 -20.49
N ASP A 25 -62.02 14.93 -20.40
CA ASP A 25 -62.75 16.15 -20.80
C ASP A 25 -61.81 17.36 -20.99
N ARG A 26 -62.00 17.94 -22.14
CA ARG A 26 -62.01 19.37 -22.54
C ARG A 26 -60.74 20.21 -22.41
N ALA A 27 -60.44 20.59 -23.60
CA ALA A 27 -59.61 21.70 -24.06
C ALA A 27 -59.73 22.99 -23.25
N SER A 28 -58.61 23.58 -22.88
CA SER A 28 -58.47 25.01 -22.69
C SER A 28 -57.12 25.42 -23.29
N ARG A 29 -57.19 26.16 -24.38
CA ARG A 29 -56.08 26.79 -25.03
C ARG A 29 -55.62 27.96 -24.14
N LEU A 30 -54.53 27.87 -23.48
CA LEU A 30 -53.79 29.02 -22.92
C LEU A 30 -52.48 29.14 -23.69
N ALA A 31 -52.27 30.30 -24.28
CA ALA A 31 -51.05 30.70 -24.93
C ALA A 31 -49.95 30.81 -23.86
N LEU A 32 -48.95 29.97 -23.93
CA LEU A 32 -47.73 30.12 -23.16
C LEU A 32 -46.68 30.84 -23.98
N THR A 33 -46.45 32.09 -23.62
CA THR A 33 -45.24 32.87 -24.00
C THR A 33 -44.00 32.12 -23.52
N GLY A 34 -43.16 31.71 -24.49
CA GLY A 34 -41.93 30.98 -24.20
C GLY A 34 -40.90 31.85 -23.49
N ALA A 35 -40.68 31.56 -22.23
CA ALA A 35 -39.45 31.99 -21.56
C ALA A 35 -38.36 30.93 -21.82
N ILE A 36 -37.40 31.27 -22.66
CA ILE A 36 -36.19 30.47 -22.87
C ILE A 36 -35.35 30.62 -21.61
N LEU A 37 -35.43 29.64 -20.71
CA LEU A 37 -34.47 29.46 -19.64
C LEU A 37 -33.18 28.89 -20.23
N LEU A 38 -32.18 29.78 -20.43
CA LEU A 38 -30.80 29.39 -20.67
C LEU A 38 -30.31 28.64 -19.41
N PHE A 39 -30.37 27.32 -19.44
CA PHE A 39 -29.64 26.51 -18.50
C PHE A 39 -28.14 26.70 -18.76
N GLY A 40 -27.55 27.61 -18.00
CA GLY A 40 -26.11 27.74 -17.91
C GLY A 40 -25.56 26.39 -17.39
N GLY A 41 -24.96 25.59 -18.26
CA GLY A 41 -24.25 24.37 -17.89
C GLY A 41 -23.14 24.73 -16.89
N ALA A 42 -23.36 24.41 -15.60
CA ALA A 42 -22.31 24.42 -14.63
C ALA A 42 -21.31 23.32 -15.04
N GLY A 43 -20.31 23.71 -15.82
CA GLY A 43 -19.16 22.87 -16.10
C GLY A 43 -18.53 22.48 -14.77
N THR A 44 -18.67 21.23 -14.37
CA THR A 44 -17.89 20.65 -13.27
C THR A 44 -16.42 20.72 -13.68
N GLN A 45 -15.75 21.79 -13.30
CA GLN A 45 -14.30 21.87 -13.41
C GLN A 45 -13.76 20.79 -12.47
N ALA A 46 -13.21 19.72 -13.07
CA ALA A 46 -12.43 18.75 -12.34
C ALA A 46 -11.31 19.51 -11.61
N ARG A 47 -11.37 19.54 -10.27
CA ARG A 47 -10.29 20.12 -9.47
C ARG A 47 -8.99 19.42 -9.90
N PRO A 48 -7.93 20.17 -10.26
CA PRO A 48 -6.66 19.54 -10.53
C PRO A 48 -6.26 18.76 -9.29
N VAL A 49 -6.05 17.44 -9.46
CA VAL A 49 -5.44 16.61 -8.42
C VAL A 49 -4.09 17.26 -8.16
N ALA A 50 -3.91 17.80 -6.96
CA ALA A 50 -2.67 18.44 -6.58
C ALA A 50 -1.53 17.48 -6.90
N ALA A 51 -0.62 17.92 -7.79
CA ALA A 51 0.58 17.16 -8.10
C ALA A 51 1.31 16.92 -6.77
N LEU A 52 1.59 15.64 -6.47
CA LEU A 52 2.39 15.32 -5.30
C LEU A 52 3.72 16.06 -5.45
N PRO A 53 4.21 16.75 -4.41
CA PRO A 53 5.47 17.48 -4.49
C PRO A 53 6.57 16.51 -4.90
N GLU A 54 7.35 16.88 -5.91
CA GLU A 54 8.55 16.13 -6.29
C GLU A 54 9.57 16.30 -5.18
N ALA A 55 9.89 15.21 -4.51
CA ALA A 55 10.99 15.17 -3.57
C ALA A 55 12.18 14.48 -4.26
N PRO A 56 13.42 15.02 -4.11
CA PRO A 56 14.57 14.39 -4.73
C PRO A 56 14.74 12.96 -4.18
N ALA A 57 15.08 12.03 -5.10
CA ALA A 57 15.37 10.66 -4.70
C ALA A 57 16.67 10.60 -3.89
N LEU A 58 16.70 9.71 -2.89
CA LEU A 58 17.91 9.47 -2.12
C LEU A 58 19.02 8.90 -3.01
N ARG A 59 20.23 9.43 -2.85
CA ARG A 59 21.41 8.96 -3.58
C ARG A 59 21.95 7.70 -2.91
N ALA A 60 22.21 6.67 -3.71
CA ALA A 60 22.95 5.52 -3.28
C ALA A 60 24.45 5.93 -3.16
N GLY A 61 25.04 5.58 -2.05
CA GLY A 61 26.47 5.71 -1.82
C GLY A 61 27.22 4.43 -2.20
N THR A 62 28.17 4.04 -1.37
CA THR A 62 28.99 2.84 -1.54
C THR A 62 28.22 1.56 -1.18
N GLU A 63 28.78 0.42 -1.55
CA GLU A 63 28.29 -0.86 -1.09
C GLU A 63 28.32 -0.95 0.44
N ALA A 64 27.29 -1.54 1.02
CA ALA A 64 27.13 -1.73 2.44
C ALA A 64 26.93 -3.21 2.78
N ARG A 65 27.36 -3.61 3.97
CA ARG A 65 27.08 -4.97 4.46
C ARG A 65 25.56 -5.16 4.65
N PRO A 66 24.98 -6.25 4.15
CA PRO A 66 23.58 -6.59 4.42
C PRO A 66 23.28 -6.69 5.92
N VAL A 67 22.01 -6.59 6.30
CA VAL A 67 21.53 -6.99 7.62
C VAL A 67 21.64 -8.52 7.72
N ALA A 68 22.14 -9.04 8.81
CA ALA A 68 22.35 -10.49 8.98
C ALA A 68 21.00 -11.25 8.88
N ALA A 69 19.99 -10.79 9.61
CA ALA A 69 18.65 -11.41 9.58
C ALA A 69 17.98 -11.35 8.19
N TRP A 70 18.24 -10.29 7.38
CA TRP A 70 17.83 -10.26 5.98
C TRP A 70 18.54 -11.34 5.14
N THR A 71 19.82 -11.58 5.40
CA THR A 71 20.56 -12.65 4.70
C THR A 71 19.97 -14.02 5.02
N ASP A 72 19.64 -14.26 6.29
CA ASP A 72 18.99 -15.50 6.75
C ASP A 72 17.57 -15.63 6.17
N PHE A 73 16.81 -14.54 6.09
CA PHE A 73 15.52 -14.51 5.41
C PHE A 73 15.67 -14.90 3.93
N CYS A 74 16.64 -14.35 3.22
CA CYS A 74 16.89 -14.68 1.81
C CYS A 74 17.31 -16.14 1.60
N ALA A 75 18.01 -16.73 2.55
CA ALA A 75 18.35 -18.16 2.50
C ALA A 75 17.09 -19.04 2.62
N ARG A 76 16.12 -18.64 3.45
CA ARG A 76 14.82 -19.33 3.58
C ARG A 76 13.85 -19.02 2.44
N HIS A 77 13.91 -17.82 1.89
CA HIS A 77 12.97 -17.29 0.87
C HIS A 77 13.71 -16.70 -0.35
N PRO A 78 14.50 -17.49 -1.11
CA PRO A 78 15.37 -16.94 -2.15
C PRO A 78 14.62 -16.18 -3.25
N GLY A 79 13.40 -16.58 -3.57
CA GLY A 79 12.54 -15.88 -4.53
C GLY A 79 12.14 -14.46 -4.09
N GLU A 80 12.13 -14.19 -2.78
CA GLU A 80 11.79 -12.88 -2.24
C GLU A 80 12.93 -11.87 -2.35
N CYS A 81 14.18 -12.34 -2.45
CA CYS A 81 15.38 -11.53 -2.56
C CYS A 81 15.91 -11.42 -3.99
N ALA A 82 15.42 -12.27 -4.90
CA ALA A 82 15.86 -12.24 -6.30
C ALA A 82 15.51 -10.89 -6.95
N VAL A 83 16.50 -10.30 -7.63
CA VAL A 83 16.33 -9.06 -8.39
C VAL A 83 16.30 -9.38 -9.88
N ASN A 84 15.19 -9.09 -10.55
CA ASN A 84 15.08 -9.19 -11.99
C ASN A 84 15.52 -7.85 -12.62
N LEU A 85 16.70 -7.85 -13.26
CA LEU A 85 17.24 -6.64 -13.90
C LEU A 85 16.41 -6.14 -15.08
N ARG A 86 15.49 -6.93 -15.61
CA ARG A 86 14.55 -6.51 -16.65
C ARG A 86 13.39 -5.68 -16.10
N GLU A 87 13.14 -5.76 -14.78
CA GLU A 87 12.15 -4.92 -14.14
C GLU A 87 12.64 -3.46 -14.06
N PRO A 88 11.73 -2.47 -14.17
CA PRO A 88 12.11 -1.08 -13.98
C PRO A 88 12.60 -0.84 -12.54
N ALA A 89 13.68 -0.07 -12.41
CA ALA A 89 14.26 0.32 -11.13
C ALA A 89 13.45 1.43 -10.43
N ARG A 90 12.48 2.03 -11.11
CA ARG A 90 11.55 3.05 -10.62
C ARG A 90 10.16 2.80 -11.17
N ILE A 91 9.15 3.20 -10.40
CA ILE A 91 7.73 3.09 -10.77
C ILE A 91 7.25 4.45 -11.24
N THR A 92 6.50 4.50 -12.34
CA THR A 92 5.76 5.70 -12.71
C THR A 92 4.60 5.89 -11.75
N LEU A 93 4.62 6.97 -10.97
CA LEU A 93 3.65 7.23 -9.92
C LEU A 93 2.34 7.79 -10.50
N THR A 94 1.47 6.91 -10.94
CA THR A 94 0.11 7.25 -11.36
C THR A 94 -0.85 7.32 -10.16
N PRO A 95 -2.04 7.95 -10.29
CA PRO A 95 -3.07 7.89 -9.24
C PRO A 95 -3.46 6.47 -8.84
N SER A 96 -3.52 5.53 -9.78
CA SER A 96 -3.81 4.12 -9.53
C SER A 96 -2.71 3.43 -8.72
N VAL A 97 -1.44 3.67 -9.06
CA VAL A 97 -0.30 3.18 -8.29
C VAL A 97 -0.34 3.76 -6.87
N ARG A 98 -0.58 5.06 -6.72
CA ARG A 98 -0.69 5.69 -5.41
C ARG A 98 -1.80 5.07 -4.57
N ALA A 99 -2.98 4.86 -5.13
CA ALA A 99 -4.09 4.20 -4.44
C ALA A 99 -3.75 2.77 -4.03
N THR A 100 -3.00 2.03 -4.86
CA THR A 100 -2.52 0.68 -4.54
C THR A 100 -1.56 0.69 -3.35
N LEU A 101 -0.59 1.61 -3.33
CA LEU A 101 0.34 1.78 -2.21
C LEU A 101 -0.40 2.11 -0.92
N ASP A 102 -1.31 3.09 -0.95
CA ASP A 102 -2.13 3.50 0.19
C ASP A 102 -2.98 2.34 0.73
N SER A 103 -3.62 1.58 -0.16
CA SER A 103 -4.44 0.43 0.22
C SER A 103 -3.63 -0.67 0.91
N VAL A 104 -2.44 -1.01 0.37
CA VAL A 104 -1.58 -2.04 0.96
C VAL A 104 -1.03 -1.57 2.31
N ASN A 105 -0.53 -0.33 2.40
CA ASN A 105 0.04 0.20 3.64
C ASN A 105 -0.98 0.16 4.77
N ARG A 106 -2.17 0.74 4.57
CA ARG A 106 -3.25 0.73 5.58
C ARG A 106 -3.70 -0.67 5.94
N ARG A 107 -3.85 -1.56 4.95
CA ARG A 107 -4.32 -2.93 5.20
C ARG A 107 -3.36 -3.72 6.05
N VAL A 108 -2.07 -3.65 5.78
CA VAL A 108 -1.06 -4.37 6.57
C VAL A 108 -0.98 -3.77 7.97
N ASN A 109 -0.90 -2.44 8.10
CA ASN A 109 -0.83 -1.77 9.39
C ASN A 109 -2.06 -2.06 10.29
N ALA A 110 -3.25 -2.23 9.70
CA ALA A 110 -4.46 -2.55 10.46
C ALA A 110 -4.59 -4.03 10.81
N ARG A 111 -3.86 -4.92 10.13
CA ARG A 111 -4.04 -6.37 10.28
C ARG A 111 -3.00 -7.02 11.20
N ILE A 112 -1.77 -6.54 11.16
CA ILE A 112 -0.67 -7.14 11.93
C ILE A 112 -0.60 -6.47 13.29
N ARG A 113 -0.49 -7.28 14.35
CA ARG A 113 -0.27 -6.82 15.71
C ARG A 113 1.24 -6.69 15.95
N PRO A 114 1.72 -5.49 16.34
CA PRO A 114 3.14 -5.30 16.63
C PRO A 114 3.59 -6.17 17.81
N ILE A 115 4.71 -6.87 17.63
CA ILE A 115 5.41 -7.61 18.66
C ILE A 115 6.89 -7.66 18.28
N THR A 116 7.78 -7.52 19.25
CA THR A 116 9.22 -7.62 18.98
C THR A 116 9.63 -9.06 18.73
N ASP A 117 10.70 -9.30 17.99
CA ASP A 117 11.26 -10.62 17.79
C ASP A 117 11.67 -11.30 19.10
N MET A 118 12.16 -10.52 20.06
CA MET A 118 12.49 -11.04 21.39
C MET A 118 11.27 -11.60 22.12
N ASP A 119 10.13 -10.89 22.02
CA ASP A 119 8.88 -11.34 22.67
C ASP A 119 8.19 -12.47 21.88
N HIS A 120 8.41 -12.51 20.56
CA HIS A 120 7.77 -13.46 19.66
C HIS A 120 8.55 -14.78 19.55
N TRP A 121 9.87 -14.67 19.34
CA TRP A 121 10.74 -15.81 18.99
C TRP A 121 11.87 -16.03 19.97
N GLY A 122 12.09 -15.13 20.94
CA GLY A 122 13.23 -15.17 21.87
C GLY A 122 14.57 -14.88 21.24
N VAL A 123 14.59 -14.21 20.09
CA VAL A 123 15.81 -13.80 19.36
C VAL A 123 15.80 -12.30 19.13
N VAL A 124 16.96 -11.73 18.81
CA VAL A 124 17.12 -10.27 18.72
C VAL A 124 16.58 -9.70 17.41
N ASP A 125 16.74 -10.42 16.29
CA ASP A 125 16.42 -9.92 14.94
C ASP A 125 16.13 -11.11 14.02
N ARG A 126 14.90 -11.27 13.55
CA ARG A 126 14.46 -12.35 12.68
C ARG A 126 13.44 -11.87 11.65
N TRP A 127 13.91 -11.59 10.50
CA TRP A 127 13.05 -11.21 9.37
C TRP A 127 12.22 -12.40 8.87
N ASP A 128 10.90 -12.30 8.94
CA ASP A 128 10.00 -13.34 8.43
C ASP A 128 8.67 -12.72 7.95
N PHE A 129 7.77 -13.55 7.42
CA PHE A 129 6.43 -13.10 7.11
C PHE A 129 5.54 -13.24 8.35
N PRO A 130 4.73 -12.24 8.70
CA PRO A 130 3.81 -12.27 9.84
C PRO A 130 2.57 -13.12 9.52
N ASP A 131 2.78 -14.40 9.22
CA ASP A 131 1.72 -15.32 8.76
C ASP A 131 0.75 -15.69 9.89
N ASP A 132 1.17 -15.58 11.15
CA ASP A 132 0.32 -15.72 12.36
C ASP A 132 -0.40 -14.41 12.77
N GLY A 133 -0.17 -13.32 12.03
CA GLY A 133 -0.78 -12.02 12.29
C GLY A 133 -0.02 -11.13 13.26
N THR A 134 1.22 -11.50 13.61
CA THR A 134 2.09 -10.71 14.50
C THR A 134 3.47 -10.53 13.90
N GLY A 135 4.18 -9.45 14.26
CA GLY A 135 5.54 -9.18 13.78
C GLY A 135 6.00 -7.77 14.12
N ASP A 136 7.25 -7.45 13.83
CA ASP A 136 7.79 -6.12 14.03
C ASP A 136 8.04 -5.35 12.71
N CYS A 137 8.91 -4.34 12.72
CA CYS A 137 8.94 -3.37 11.62
C CYS A 137 9.24 -4.00 10.27
N GLU A 138 10.23 -4.89 10.16
CA GLU A 138 10.62 -5.51 8.89
C GLU A 138 9.59 -6.50 8.37
N ASP A 139 8.91 -7.23 9.25
CA ASP A 139 7.88 -8.20 8.89
C ASP A 139 6.70 -7.52 8.19
N PHE A 140 6.28 -6.35 8.72
CA PHE A 140 5.29 -5.51 8.04
C PHE A 140 5.75 -5.13 6.64
N GLN A 141 7.02 -4.75 6.48
CA GLN A 141 7.53 -4.29 5.20
C GLN A 141 7.69 -5.44 4.20
N LEU A 142 8.12 -6.61 4.65
CA LEU A 142 8.18 -7.83 3.84
C LEU A 142 6.79 -8.20 3.31
N LEU A 143 5.78 -8.17 4.16
CA LEU A 143 4.40 -8.44 3.76
C LEU A 143 3.88 -7.38 2.78
N LYS A 144 4.13 -6.10 3.02
CA LYS A 144 3.75 -5.02 2.08
C LYS A 144 4.40 -5.24 0.72
N ARG A 145 5.71 -5.54 0.70
CA ARG A 145 6.44 -5.83 -0.54
C ARG A 145 5.83 -7.01 -1.29
N ARG A 146 5.61 -8.15 -0.62
CA ARG A 146 4.95 -9.33 -1.19
C ARG A 146 3.60 -8.99 -1.82
N MET A 147 2.78 -8.22 -1.10
CA MET A 147 1.46 -7.81 -1.57
C MET A 147 1.51 -6.84 -2.76
N LEU A 148 2.50 -5.95 -2.83
CA LEU A 148 2.67 -5.02 -3.95
C LEU A 148 3.19 -5.74 -5.20
N VAL A 149 4.14 -6.66 -5.05
CA VAL A 149 4.63 -7.51 -6.14
C VAL A 149 3.51 -8.37 -6.71
N ALA A 150 2.66 -8.96 -5.87
CA ALA A 150 1.49 -9.71 -6.30
C ALA A 150 0.45 -8.85 -7.07
N ARG A 151 0.53 -7.51 -6.96
CA ARG A 151 -0.27 -6.55 -7.74
C ARG A 151 0.45 -6.02 -8.99
N GLY A 152 1.58 -6.62 -9.35
CA GLY A 152 2.33 -6.30 -10.55
C GLY A 152 3.32 -5.14 -10.41
N LEU A 153 3.58 -4.65 -9.19
CA LEU A 153 4.64 -3.66 -9.01
C LEU A 153 6.02 -4.34 -9.07
N PRO A 154 7.00 -3.73 -9.73
CA PRO A 154 8.33 -4.33 -9.89
C PRO A 154 9.05 -4.42 -8.54
N ARG A 155 9.47 -5.63 -8.16
CA ARG A 155 10.24 -5.85 -6.92
C ARG A 155 11.50 -4.98 -6.89
N ARG A 156 12.13 -4.77 -8.05
CA ARG A 156 13.34 -3.96 -8.19
C ARG A 156 13.19 -2.53 -7.69
N ALA A 157 11.97 -1.97 -7.71
CA ALA A 157 11.67 -0.63 -7.20
C ALA A 157 11.21 -0.63 -5.73
N LEU A 158 11.02 -1.77 -5.10
CA LEU A 158 10.52 -1.95 -3.73
C LEU A 158 11.65 -2.46 -2.84
N ARG A 159 12.29 -1.54 -2.09
CA ARG A 159 13.54 -1.82 -1.38
C ARG A 159 13.38 -1.77 0.13
N MET A 160 13.76 -2.85 0.82
CA MET A 160 13.91 -2.83 2.27
C MET A 160 14.97 -1.81 2.64
N THR A 161 14.69 -0.98 3.61
CA THR A 161 15.53 0.18 3.96
C THR A 161 15.64 0.28 5.47
N VAL A 162 16.86 0.42 5.96
CA VAL A 162 17.16 0.66 7.37
C VAL A 162 17.35 2.16 7.59
N VAL A 163 16.69 2.65 8.60
CA VAL A 163 16.72 4.05 9.03
C VAL A 163 16.99 4.16 10.53
N ILE A 164 17.39 5.32 10.99
CA ILE A 164 17.22 5.77 12.37
C ILE A 164 15.97 6.66 12.36
N ASP A 165 15.00 6.34 13.18
CA ASP A 165 13.74 7.06 13.24
C ASP A 165 13.82 8.40 14.00
N ASP A 166 12.70 9.06 14.18
CA ASP A 166 12.58 10.37 14.83
C ASP A 166 12.87 10.37 16.33
N ILE A 167 12.90 9.19 16.97
CA ILE A 167 13.30 9.01 18.37
C ILE A 167 14.71 8.43 18.53
N GLY A 168 15.43 8.24 17.43
CA GLY A 168 16.83 7.77 17.41
C GLY A 168 16.97 6.25 17.45
N GLU A 169 15.92 5.48 17.18
CA GLU A 169 15.95 4.02 17.18
C GLU A 169 16.16 3.46 15.77
N GLY A 170 16.81 2.28 15.70
CA GLY A 170 16.90 1.52 14.46
C GLY A 170 15.52 1.05 14.00
N HIS A 171 15.22 1.22 12.70
CA HIS A 171 13.91 0.93 12.17
C HIS A 171 13.98 0.47 10.71
N ALA A 172 13.06 -0.40 10.29
CA ALA A 172 12.94 -0.86 8.91
C ALA A 172 11.70 -0.29 8.24
N VAL A 173 11.86 0.23 7.03
CA VAL A 173 10.78 0.77 6.20
C VAL A 173 10.85 0.19 4.78
N LEU A 174 9.71 0.19 4.06
CA LEU A 174 9.69 -0.13 2.65
C LEU A 174 9.81 1.14 1.81
N MET A 175 10.92 1.30 1.12
CA MET A 175 11.13 2.37 0.17
C MET A 175 10.57 1.97 -1.21
N VAL A 176 9.67 2.79 -1.73
CA VAL A 176 9.14 2.68 -3.10
C VAL A 176 9.81 3.73 -3.97
N ARG A 177 10.64 3.29 -4.89
CA ARG A 177 11.35 4.17 -5.81
C ARG A 177 10.45 4.56 -6.97
N THR A 178 10.19 5.87 -7.11
CA THR A 178 9.31 6.38 -8.16
C THR A 178 10.01 7.42 -9.04
N ASP A 179 9.39 7.76 -10.16
CA ASP A 179 9.78 8.86 -11.05
C ASP A 179 9.63 10.24 -10.38
N ARG A 180 8.90 10.32 -9.26
CA ARG A 180 8.66 11.56 -8.49
C ARG A 180 9.38 11.58 -7.12
N GLY A 181 10.40 10.75 -6.95
CA GLY A 181 11.15 10.59 -5.71
C GLY A 181 10.86 9.29 -4.98
N ASP A 182 11.48 9.12 -3.82
CA ASP A 182 11.36 7.92 -3.02
C ASP A 182 10.24 8.10 -1.98
N LEU A 183 9.25 7.21 -2.00
CA LEU A 183 8.13 7.16 -1.05
C LEU A 183 8.39 6.08 0.00
N ILE A 184 7.93 6.33 1.21
CA ILE A 184 8.11 5.43 2.36
C ILE A 184 6.77 4.88 2.81
N LEU A 185 6.69 3.55 2.90
CA LEU A 185 5.64 2.83 3.59
C LEU A 185 6.19 2.36 4.93
N ASP A 186 5.44 2.66 5.99
CA ASP A 186 5.87 2.48 7.36
C ASP A 186 4.74 1.83 8.20
N ASN A 187 5.08 1.05 9.23
CA ASN A 187 4.11 0.52 10.17
C ASN A 187 3.75 1.51 11.29
N LYS A 188 4.60 2.50 11.57
CA LYS A 188 4.33 3.56 12.56
C LYS A 188 3.26 4.55 12.10
N THR A 189 3.06 4.69 10.77
CA THR A 189 2.03 5.55 10.19
C THR A 189 1.40 4.93 8.95
N SER A 190 0.11 5.22 8.76
CA SER A 190 -0.58 4.85 7.51
C SER A 190 -0.40 5.89 6.40
N ALA A 191 0.14 7.07 6.71
CA ALA A 191 0.48 8.06 5.70
C ALA A 191 1.71 7.61 4.90
N ILE A 192 1.64 7.73 3.57
CA ILE A 192 2.82 7.52 2.72
C ILE A 192 3.51 8.85 2.56
N LEU A 193 4.72 8.96 3.07
CA LEU A 193 5.52 10.18 3.05
C LEU A 193 6.63 10.06 1.99
N SER A 194 7.15 11.20 1.55
CA SER A 194 8.44 11.20 0.86
C SER A 194 9.56 10.88 1.86
N ALA A 195 10.68 10.37 1.38
CA ALA A 195 11.82 10.09 2.27
C ALA A 195 12.21 11.31 3.11
N GLN A 196 12.22 12.51 2.53
CA GLN A 196 12.52 13.74 3.24
C GLN A 196 11.43 14.14 4.23
N GLY A 197 10.19 13.74 3.99
CA GLY A 197 9.04 14.06 4.85
C GLY A 197 8.92 13.18 6.10
N THR A 198 9.75 12.14 6.23
CA THR A 198 9.71 11.24 7.42
C THR A 198 10.41 11.81 8.63
N GLY A 199 11.38 12.68 8.45
CA GLY A 199 12.31 13.09 9.51
C GLY A 199 13.36 12.04 9.88
N TYR A 200 13.41 10.90 9.19
CA TYR A 200 14.31 9.79 9.47
C TYR A 200 15.72 10.01 8.88
N THR A 201 16.71 9.44 9.53
CA THR A 201 18.07 9.32 8.97
C THR A 201 18.17 8.00 8.20
N PHE A 202 18.31 8.09 6.89
CA PHE A 202 18.42 6.92 6.01
C PHE A 202 19.85 6.36 6.04
N VAL A 203 20.00 5.12 6.49
CA VAL A 203 21.29 4.46 6.70
C VAL A 203 21.71 3.67 5.46
N LYS A 204 20.94 2.65 5.10
CA LYS A 204 21.22 1.76 3.98
C LYS A 204 19.94 1.13 3.44
N ARG A 205 19.97 0.65 2.22
CA ARG A 205 18.88 -0.13 1.60
C ARG A 205 19.41 -1.27 0.75
N GLU A 206 18.53 -2.20 0.41
CA GLU A 206 18.82 -3.20 -0.63
C GLU A 206 19.25 -2.51 -1.94
N GLY A 207 20.28 -3.04 -2.58
CA GLY A 207 20.69 -2.66 -3.92
C GLY A 207 19.60 -3.02 -4.96
N GLN A 208 19.72 -2.47 -6.16
CA GLN A 208 18.78 -2.71 -7.25
C GLN A 208 19.33 -3.64 -8.34
N ASP A 209 20.60 -4.03 -8.22
CA ASP A 209 21.34 -4.76 -9.24
C ASP A 209 21.85 -6.13 -8.75
N GLY A 210 21.40 -6.56 -7.56
CA GLY A 210 21.79 -7.82 -6.95
C GLY A 210 21.45 -7.85 -5.45
N LEU A 211 22.11 -8.74 -4.72
CA LEU A 211 21.93 -8.89 -3.27
C LEU A 211 22.75 -7.89 -2.43
N ALA A 212 23.54 -7.03 -3.07
CA ALA A 212 24.28 -5.98 -2.37
C ALA A 212 23.34 -4.96 -1.73
N TRP A 213 23.74 -4.44 -0.58
CA TRP A 213 23.14 -3.27 0.03
C TRP A 213 24.00 -2.04 -0.29
N VAL A 214 23.40 -0.87 -0.23
CA VAL A 214 24.08 0.40 -0.48
C VAL A 214 23.79 1.37 0.66
N THR A 215 24.80 2.16 1.03
CA THR A 215 24.61 3.29 1.96
C THR A 215 23.72 4.35 1.32
N LEU A 216 23.09 5.17 2.14
CA LEU A 216 22.27 6.30 1.71
C LEU A 216 22.89 7.60 2.25
N ASN A 217 22.77 8.69 1.47
CA ASN A 217 23.23 10.04 1.84
C ASN A 217 24.74 10.16 2.14
N GLY A 218 25.58 9.24 1.65
CA GLY A 218 27.03 9.33 1.76
C GLY A 218 27.61 9.14 3.17
N GLY A 219 26.78 8.69 4.13
CA GLY A 219 27.23 8.43 5.50
C GLY A 219 27.84 7.05 5.67
N GLU A 220 28.88 6.93 6.50
CA GLU A 220 29.24 5.64 7.09
C GLU A 220 28.06 5.17 7.94
N SER A 221 27.63 3.92 7.71
CA SER A 221 26.52 3.34 8.45
C SER A 221 26.89 3.20 9.93
N PRO A 222 26.27 3.91 10.86
CA PRO A 222 26.28 3.43 12.23
C PRO A 222 25.73 2.02 12.22
N VAL A 223 26.26 1.12 13.06
CA VAL A 223 25.78 -0.25 13.19
C VAL A 223 24.34 -0.17 13.75
N ALA A 224 23.37 -0.02 12.85
CA ALA A 224 21.97 -0.08 13.22
C ALA A 224 21.47 -1.47 12.89
N THR A 225 21.24 -2.27 13.90
CA THR A 225 20.31 -3.39 13.85
C THR A 225 18.89 -2.81 13.90
N ALA A 226 18.05 -3.16 12.96
CA ALA A 226 16.63 -2.80 13.00
C ALA A 226 15.99 -3.70 14.07
N ASN A 227 15.98 -3.24 15.32
CA ASN A 227 15.44 -3.98 16.44
C ASN A 227 14.44 -3.10 17.20
N ARG A 228 13.19 -3.19 16.82
CA ARG A 228 11.99 -3.07 17.71
C ARG A 228 10.71 -3.22 16.94
#